data_bfdf90e827448f12a323ad378d5c36e1
#
_entry.id   bfdf90e827448f12a323ad378d5c36e1
#
_cell.length_a   1.000
_cell.length_b   1.000
_cell.length_c   1.000
_cell.angle_alpha   90.00
_cell.angle_beta   90.00
_cell.angle_gamma   90.00
#
_symmetry.space_group_name_H-M   'P 1'
#
loop_
_entity.id
_entity.type
_entity.pdbx_description
1 polymer ?
#
loop_
_entity_poly.entity_id
_entity_poly.type
_entity_poly.pdbx_seq_one_letter_code
_entity_poly.pdbx_strand_id
1 'polypeptide(L)'
;LPMVQPALPEPTPVQGVGFIEFATSHAEVADLESLLAATGFEHTGQHVSKSVRLWQQGAINLLVNTETTGFAHSAYVTHGTTVSDIALIMPNAQATHTRARALLAEGHDQTVAEGELAIPAIRGVGGSMVRFLDADSTAHSIWQTDFHHPPAPAPMGAGLTRVDHIAQTMAYDEMLSWALFYTAIFDASKAPMVDVADPDGLVRSQAVESGALRVTLNGAETRRTLAGRFIADSFGSAVQHIALASDDIFATA
;
A
#
# COMPACT_ATOMS: atom_id res chain seq x y z
N LEU A 1 41.21 -6.28 -9.10
CA LEU A 1 40.51 -7.21 -8.20
C LEU A 1 39.14 -7.52 -8.81
N PRO A 2 38.75 -8.78 -9.04
CA PRO A 2 37.41 -9.06 -9.48
C PRO A 2 36.45 -8.61 -8.35
N MET A 3 35.52 -7.71 -8.67
CA MET A 3 34.42 -7.42 -7.74
C MET A 3 33.53 -8.67 -7.67
N VAL A 4 33.54 -9.33 -6.54
CA VAL A 4 32.55 -10.37 -6.24
C VAL A 4 31.24 -9.63 -6.00
N GLN A 5 30.33 -9.66 -6.95
CA GLN A 5 28.95 -9.20 -6.70
C GLN A 5 28.36 -10.14 -5.65
N PRO A 6 27.82 -9.60 -4.54
CA PRO A 6 27.09 -10.43 -3.61
C PRO A 6 25.93 -11.09 -4.37
N ALA A 7 25.71 -12.39 -4.13
CA ALA A 7 24.57 -13.09 -4.69
C ALA A 7 23.29 -12.45 -4.14
N LEU A 8 22.51 -11.80 -5.00
CA LEU A 8 21.20 -11.27 -4.63
C LEU A 8 20.20 -12.42 -4.55
N PRO A 9 19.31 -12.47 -3.56
CA PRO A 9 18.13 -13.34 -3.62
C PRO A 9 17.39 -13.11 -4.94
N GLU A 10 16.86 -14.18 -5.54
CA GLU A 10 16.08 -14.05 -6.77
C GLU A 10 14.81 -13.21 -6.53
N PRO A 11 14.37 -12.42 -7.53
CA PRO A 11 13.08 -11.74 -7.43
C PRO A 11 11.97 -12.78 -7.44
N THR A 12 10.95 -12.54 -6.63
CA THR A 12 9.78 -13.41 -6.52
C THR A 12 8.50 -12.65 -6.81
N PRO A 13 7.45 -13.29 -7.36
CA PRO A 13 6.16 -12.63 -7.55
C PRO A 13 5.49 -12.35 -6.21
N VAL A 14 4.73 -11.27 -6.18
CA VAL A 14 3.88 -10.90 -5.03
C VAL A 14 2.66 -11.81 -5.00
N GLN A 15 2.35 -12.41 -3.86
CA GLN A 15 1.22 -13.33 -3.70
C GLN A 15 -0.08 -12.63 -3.35
N GLY A 16 -0.02 -11.39 -2.86
CA GLY A 16 -1.21 -10.61 -2.51
C GLY A 16 -0.87 -9.29 -1.84
N VAL A 17 -1.90 -8.49 -1.64
CA VAL A 17 -1.86 -7.31 -0.76
C VAL A 17 -2.34 -7.76 0.61
N GLY A 18 -1.48 -7.70 1.61
CA GLY A 18 -1.79 -8.09 2.98
C GLY A 18 -2.66 -7.07 3.68
N PHE A 19 -2.28 -5.79 3.60
CA PHE A 19 -3.10 -4.66 4.07
C PHE A 19 -2.69 -3.36 3.38
N ILE A 20 -3.57 -2.36 3.50
CA ILE A 20 -3.29 -0.97 3.16
C ILE A 20 -3.62 -0.13 4.39
N GLU A 21 -2.68 0.70 4.86
CA GLU A 21 -2.87 1.55 6.03
C GLU A 21 -3.07 3.01 5.62
N PHE A 22 -4.13 3.61 6.13
CA PHE A 22 -4.40 5.02 6.07
C PHE A 22 -3.90 5.70 7.35
N ALA A 23 -3.05 6.71 7.18
CA ALA A 23 -2.76 7.68 8.23
C ALA A 23 -3.82 8.79 8.20
N THR A 24 -4.40 9.11 9.34
CA THR A 24 -5.41 10.16 9.49
C THR A 24 -5.35 10.79 10.88
N SER A 25 -6.11 11.85 11.11
CA SER A 25 -6.22 12.48 12.43
C SER A 25 -7.48 12.07 13.17
N HIS A 26 -7.50 12.31 14.48
CA HIS A 26 -8.71 12.16 15.28
C HIS A 26 -9.88 13.08 14.80
N ALA A 27 -9.57 14.16 14.11
CA ALA A 27 -10.60 15.07 13.58
C ALA A 27 -11.24 14.54 12.28
N GLU A 28 -10.49 13.82 11.45
CA GLU A 28 -10.91 13.37 10.11
C GLU A 28 -11.29 11.89 10.07
N VAL A 29 -10.93 11.11 11.09
CA VAL A 29 -11.15 9.66 11.12
C VAL A 29 -12.61 9.25 10.95
N ALA A 30 -13.56 10.05 11.48
CA ALA A 30 -14.97 9.72 11.38
C ALA A 30 -15.50 9.72 9.94
N ASP A 31 -15.00 10.62 9.10
CA ASP A 31 -15.39 10.70 7.68
C ASP A 31 -14.83 9.50 6.92
N LEU A 32 -13.56 9.13 7.15
CA LEU A 32 -12.95 7.95 6.55
C LEU A 32 -13.68 6.67 6.97
N GLU A 33 -13.94 6.48 8.26
CA GLU A 33 -14.64 5.28 8.76
C GLU A 33 -16.10 5.20 8.28
N SER A 34 -16.77 6.35 8.13
CA SER A 34 -18.10 6.41 7.55
C SER A 34 -18.09 5.96 6.08
N LEU A 35 -17.06 6.34 5.31
CA LEU A 35 -16.86 5.88 3.94
C LEU A 35 -16.62 4.37 3.89
N LEU A 36 -15.75 3.84 4.76
CA LEU A 36 -15.48 2.40 4.83
C LEU A 36 -16.74 1.62 5.18
N ALA A 37 -17.51 2.05 6.17
CA ALA A 37 -18.78 1.43 6.54
C ALA A 37 -19.80 1.49 5.39
N ALA A 38 -19.94 2.63 4.71
CA ALA A 38 -20.85 2.81 3.58
C ALA A 38 -20.50 1.91 2.38
N THR A 39 -19.23 1.53 2.24
CA THR A 39 -18.75 0.61 1.20
C THR A 39 -18.71 -0.85 1.65
N GLY A 40 -19.28 -1.17 2.81
CA GLY A 40 -19.46 -2.53 3.31
C GLY A 40 -18.26 -3.10 4.07
N PHE A 41 -17.28 -2.28 4.44
CA PHE A 41 -16.24 -2.71 5.37
C PHE A 41 -16.74 -2.71 6.81
N GLU A 42 -16.25 -3.64 7.60
CA GLU A 42 -16.55 -3.75 9.02
C GLU A 42 -15.29 -3.57 9.86
N HIS A 43 -15.45 -2.86 10.99
CA HIS A 43 -14.42 -2.75 12.00
C HIS A 43 -14.30 -4.07 12.75
N THR A 44 -13.25 -4.84 12.49
CA THR A 44 -13.07 -6.20 13.01
C THR A 44 -11.96 -6.33 14.04
N GLY A 45 -11.13 -5.32 14.23
CA GLY A 45 -10.02 -5.41 15.17
C GLY A 45 -9.45 -4.06 15.61
N GLN A 46 -8.90 -4.06 16.82
CA GLN A 46 -8.13 -2.96 17.39
C GLN A 46 -6.70 -3.45 17.64
N HIS A 47 -5.70 -2.70 17.21
CA HIS A 47 -4.30 -3.04 17.46
C HIS A 47 -3.98 -3.09 18.96
N VAL A 48 -3.14 -4.05 19.36
CA VAL A 48 -2.85 -4.36 20.78
C VAL A 48 -2.17 -3.22 21.51
N SER A 49 -1.41 -2.36 20.82
CA SER A 49 -0.58 -1.31 21.44
C SER A 49 -0.70 0.08 20.78
N LYS A 50 -1.32 0.18 19.59
CA LYS A 50 -1.38 1.41 18.78
C LYS A 50 -2.82 1.84 18.53
N SER A 51 -3.01 3.12 18.23
CA SER A 51 -4.30 3.68 17.82
C SER A 51 -4.59 3.34 16.36
N VAL A 52 -4.63 2.02 16.05
CA VAL A 52 -4.85 1.47 14.70
C VAL A 52 -6.05 0.54 14.73
N ARG A 53 -7.02 0.77 13.85
CA ARG A 53 -8.22 -0.04 13.69
C ARG A 53 -8.15 -0.86 12.41
N LEU A 54 -8.60 -2.10 12.48
CA LEU A 54 -8.68 -3.02 11.34
C LEU A 54 -10.11 -3.03 10.78
N TRP A 55 -10.22 -2.73 9.50
CA TRP A 55 -11.45 -2.79 8.72
C TRP A 55 -11.30 -3.86 7.63
N GLN A 56 -12.28 -4.75 7.52
CA GLN A 56 -12.18 -5.89 6.61
C GLN A 56 -13.43 -6.06 5.75
N GLN A 57 -13.22 -6.54 4.52
CA GLN A 57 -14.25 -7.09 3.64
C GLN A 57 -13.60 -8.05 2.65
N GLY A 58 -14.09 -9.29 2.53
CA GLY A 58 -13.47 -10.31 1.70
C GLY A 58 -12.02 -10.57 2.12
N ALA A 59 -11.09 -10.53 1.17
CA ALA A 59 -9.65 -10.61 1.45
C ALA A 59 -8.99 -9.22 1.60
N ILE A 60 -9.78 -8.16 1.74
CA ILE A 60 -9.28 -6.79 1.84
C ILE A 60 -9.14 -6.41 3.32
N ASN A 61 -7.96 -5.99 3.70
CA ASN A 61 -7.65 -5.50 5.04
C ASN A 61 -7.19 -4.05 4.95
N LEU A 62 -7.93 -3.15 5.56
CA LEU A 62 -7.62 -1.73 5.63
C LEU A 62 -7.34 -1.35 7.09
N LEU A 63 -6.23 -0.67 7.32
CA LEU A 63 -5.87 -0.17 8.63
C LEU A 63 -6.12 1.34 8.67
N VAL A 64 -6.72 1.81 9.75
CA VAL A 64 -6.94 3.24 10.02
C VAL A 64 -6.10 3.62 11.22
N ASN A 65 -5.04 4.38 10.98
CA ASN A 65 -4.04 4.77 11.96
C ASN A 65 -4.23 6.23 12.37
N THR A 66 -4.51 6.44 13.65
CA THR A 66 -4.70 7.78 14.26
C THR A 66 -3.63 8.12 15.29
N GLU A 67 -2.47 7.45 15.22
CA GLU A 67 -1.33 7.78 16.07
C GLU A 67 -0.93 9.25 15.93
N THR A 68 -0.55 9.88 17.04
CA THR A 68 -0.14 11.28 17.09
C THR A 68 1.37 11.46 17.07
N THR A 69 2.12 10.38 16.87
CA THR A 69 3.58 10.33 16.78
C THR A 69 3.99 9.27 15.78
N GLY A 70 5.27 9.21 15.45
CA GLY A 70 5.82 8.18 14.57
C GLY A 70 5.56 8.42 13.09
N PHE A 71 5.71 7.34 12.31
CA PHE A 71 5.71 7.44 10.87
C PHE A 71 4.34 7.84 10.28
N ALA A 72 3.27 7.17 10.68
CA ALA A 72 1.93 7.46 10.17
C ALA A 72 1.52 8.92 10.47
N HIS A 73 1.83 9.41 11.68
CA HIS A 73 1.59 10.83 12.01
C HIS A 73 2.38 11.77 11.10
N SER A 74 3.66 11.47 10.85
CA SER A 74 4.48 12.29 9.94
C SER A 74 3.93 12.29 8.51
N ALA A 75 3.43 11.16 8.02
CA ALA A 75 2.78 11.05 6.74
C ALA A 75 1.50 11.90 6.69
N TYR A 76 0.65 11.80 7.72
CA TYR A 76 -0.55 12.64 7.84
C TYR A 76 -0.24 14.14 7.87
N VAL A 77 0.76 14.57 8.65
CA VAL A 77 1.16 15.99 8.72
C VAL A 77 1.64 16.51 7.37
N THR A 78 2.25 15.65 6.56
CA THR A 78 2.78 16.03 5.25
C THR A 78 1.69 16.02 4.16
N HIS A 79 0.85 14.97 4.14
CA HIS A 79 -0.02 14.65 3.00
C HIS A 79 -1.52 14.78 3.31
N GLY A 80 -1.90 15.05 4.56
CA GLY A 80 -3.28 14.88 5.02
C GLY A 80 -3.64 13.41 5.21
N THR A 81 -4.94 13.09 5.24
CA THR A 81 -5.39 11.69 5.24
C THR A 81 -4.93 10.99 3.97
N THR A 82 -4.06 9.98 4.11
CA THR A 82 -3.32 9.35 3.00
C THR A 82 -3.02 7.88 3.29
N VAL A 83 -2.75 7.11 2.22
CA VAL A 83 -2.14 5.78 2.36
C VAL A 83 -0.68 5.95 2.76
N SER A 84 -0.35 5.50 3.96
CA SER A 84 1.00 5.60 4.53
C SER A 84 1.81 4.31 4.41
N ASP A 85 1.14 3.15 4.36
CA ASP A 85 1.78 1.85 4.41
C ASP A 85 1.02 0.83 3.55
N ILE A 86 1.74 -0.02 2.83
CA ILE A 86 1.20 -1.11 2.02
C ILE A 86 1.98 -2.38 2.36
N ALA A 87 1.30 -3.42 2.84
CA ALA A 87 1.91 -4.71 3.07
C ALA A 87 1.68 -5.65 1.89
N LEU A 88 2.76 -6.24 1.41
CA LEU A 88 2.76 -7.22 0.33
C LEU A 88 3.06 -8.62 0.88
N ILE A 89 2.28 -9.60 0.46
CA ILE A 89 2.48 -10.99 0.82
C ILE A 89 3.52 -11.60 -0.13
N MET A 90 4.62 -12.10 0.43
CA MET A 90 5.76 -12.64 -0.30
C MET A 90 6.00 -14.11 0.04
N PRO A 91 6.52 -14.92 -0.89
CA PRO A 91 6.96 -16.27 -0.57
C PRO A 91 8.02 -16.32 0.54
N ASN A 92 8.87 -15.29 0.62
CA ASN A 92 9.88 -15.12 1.65
C ASN A 92 10.15 -13.62 1.85
N ALA A 93 9.55 -13.07 2.89
CA ALA A 93 9.62 -11.64 3.23
C ALA A 93 11.06 -11.18 3.50
N GLN A 94 11.85 -11.99 4.22
CA GLN A 94 13.23 -11.63 4.56
C GLN A 94 14.14 -11.65 3.33
N ALA A 95 13.98 -12.59 2.42
CA ALA A 95 14.74 -12.64 1.16
C ALA A 95 14.41 -11.42 0.28
N THR A 96 13.13 -11.06 0.16
CA THR A 96 12.69 -9.87 -0.57
C THR A 96 13.26 -8.59 0.04
N HIS A 97 13.22 -8.45 1.37
CA HIS A 97 13.82 -7.32 2.07
C HIS A 97 15.33 -7.25 1.83
N THR A 98 16.04 -8.38 1.95
CA THR A 98 17.49 -8.46 1.69
C THR A 98 17.83 -8.03 0.27
N ARG A 99 17.05 -8.48 -0.73
CA ARG A 99 17.21 -8.05 -2.12
C ARG A 99 16.99 -6.55 -2.27
N ALA A 100 15.88 -6.02 -1.75
CA ALA A 100 15.56 -4.60 -1.82
C ALA A 100 16.67 -3.73 -1.22
N ARG A 101 17.19 -4.09 -0.05
CA ARG A 101 18.30 -3.40 0.61
C ARG A 101 19.60 -3.46 -0.18
N ALA A 102 19.91 -4.58 -0.80
CA ALA A 102 21.09 -4.72 -1.65
C ALA A 102 20.97 -3.91 -2.96
N LEU A 103 19.75 -3.63 -3.42
CA LEU A 103 19.42 -2.73 -4.52
C LEU A 103 19.28 -1.26 -4.07
N LEU A 104 19.71 -0.93 -2.87
CA LEU A 104 19.73 0.40 -2.27
C LEU A 104 18.35 0.99 -1.94
N ALA A 105 17.30 0.18 -1.86
CA ALA A 105 16.05 0.65 -1.30
C ALA A 105 16.27 1.11 0.15
N GLU A 106 15.73 2.23 0.52
CA GLU A 106 15.81 2.74 1.89
C GLU A 106 15.03 1.84 2.84
N GLY A 107 15.67 1.34 3.89
CA GLY A 107 15.01 0.53 4.91
C GLY A 107 14.29 1.38 5.94
N HIS A 108 13.38 0.77 6.65
CA HIS A 108 12.76 1.37 7.81
C HIS A 108 12.88 0.45 9.02
N ASP A 109 13.55 0.96 10.04
CA ASP A 109 13.67 0.27 11.32
C ASP A 109 12.43 0.60 12.17
N GLN A 110 11.58 -0.39 12.35
CA GLN A 110 10.37 -0.25 13.15
C GLN A 110 10.69 -0.50 14.63
N THR A 111 10.17 0.38 15.50
CA THR A 111 10.06 0.04 16.91
C THR A 111 8.93 -0.95 17.10
N VAL A 112 9.26 -2.15 17.56
CA VAL A 112 8.30 -3.25 17.81
C VAL A 112 8.06 -3.32 19.31
N ALA A 113 6.81 -3.22 19.74
CA ALA A 113 6.44 -3.40 21.14
C ALA A 113 6.37 -4.88 21.50
N GLU A 114 6.32 -5.18 22.79
CA GLU A 114 6.13 -6.56 23.26
C GLU A 114 4.77 -7.13 22.75
N GLY A 115 4.82 -8.28 22.12
CA GLY A 115 3.65 -8.95 21.55
C GLY A 115 3.33 -8.56 20.10
N GLU A 116 4.11 -7.66 19.46
CA GLU A 116 3.95 -7.32 18.04
C GLU A 116 4.90 -8.12 17.15
N LEU A 117 4.49 -8.31 15.90
CA LEU A 117 5.36 -8.91 14.89
C LEU A 117 6.36 -7.89 14.32
N ALA A 118 7.61 -8.31 14.20
CA ALA A 118 8.62 -7.57 13.45
C ALA A 118 8.46 -7.83 11.95
N ILE A 119 7.98 -6.85 11.19
CA ILE A 119 7.70 -6.97 9.77
C ILE A 119 8.72 -6.13 9.00
N PRO A 120 9.55 -6.74 8.11
CA PRO A 120 10.51 -6.01 7.30
C PRO A 120 9.84 -4.95 6.43
N ALA A 121 10.43 -3.77 6.34
CA ALA A 121 9.88 -2.65 5.59
C ALA A 121 10.95 -1.84 4.86
N ILE A 122 10.57 -1.27 3.72
CA ILE A 122 11.35 -0.31 2.94
C ILE A 122 10.52 0.91 2.62
N ARG A 123 11.16 1.99 2.16
CA ARG A 123 10.47 3.17 1.63
C ARG A 123 10.00 2.91 0.21
N GLY A 124 8.79 3.36 -0.09
CA GLY A 124 8.15 3.34 -1.40
C GLY A 124 7.83 4.73 -1.92
N VAL A 125 6.93 4.79 -2.88
CA VAL A 125 6.48 6.03 -3.55
C VAL A 125 6.03 7.07 -2.53
N GLY A 126 6.49 8.32 -2.70
CA GLY A 126 6.14 9.42 -1.82
C GLY A 126 6.67 9.27 -0.38
N GLY A 127 7.65 8.38 -0.16
CA GLY A 127 8.14 8.06 1.17
C GLY A 127 7.22 7.15 1.99
N SER A 128 6.14 6.62 1.40
CA SER A 128 5.28 5.61 2.03
C SER A 128 6.07 4.36 2.42
N MET A 129 5.48 3.50 3.22
CA MET A 129 6.08 2.23 3.58
C MET A 129 5.62 1.11 2.65
N VAL A 130 6.52 0.18 2.36
CA VAL A 130 6.20 -1.11 1.76
C VAL A 130 6.72 -2.19 2.69
N ARG A 131 5.81 -2.97 3.26
CA ARG A 131 6.11 -4.07 4.18
C ARG A 131 6.05 -5.40 3.46
N PHE A 132 6.80 -6.37 3.98
CA PHE A 132 6.81 -7.72 3.45
C PHE A 132 6.28 -8.68 4.51
N LEU A 133 5.11 -9.27 4.26
CA LEU A 133 4.55 -10.35 5.04
C LEU A 133 4.96 -11.68 4.43
N ASP A 134 5.39 -12.62 5.25
CA ASP A 134 5.70 -13.97 4.82
C ASP A 134 4.40 -14.76 4.68
N ALA A 135 4.18 -15.37 3.51
CA ALA A 135 2.92 -16.04 3.18
C ALA A 135 2.57 -17.19 4.12
N ASP A 136 3.59 -17.94 4.55
CA ASP A 136 3.40 -19.14 5.37
C ASP A 136 3.31 -18.82 6.86
N SER A 137 3.63 -17.60 7.28
CA SER A 137 3.67 -17.22 8.69
C SER A 137 3.00 -15.90 9.00
N THR A 138 3.65 -14.75 8.71
CA THR A 138 3.21 -13.45 9.18
C THR A 138 1.93 -12.95 8.51
N ALA A 139 1.66 -13.35 7.26
CA ALA A 139 0.44 -12.96 6.54
C ALA A 139 -0.85 -13.45 7.23
N HIS A 140 -0.75 -14.54 7.98
CA HIS A 140 -1.88 -15.08 8.74
C HIS A 140 -1.83 -14.73 10.21
N SER A 141 -0.63 -14.75 10.82
CA SER A 141 -0.49 -14.56 12.27
C SER A 141 -0.65 -13.10 12.70
N ILE A 142 -0.41 -12.12 11.82
CA ILE A 142 -0.53 -10.71 12.16
C ILE A 142 -1.89 -10.33 12.75
N TRP A 143 -2.97 -10.92 12.21
CA TRP A 143 -4.32 -10.63 12.68
C TRP A 143 -4.60 -11.15 14.07
N GLN A 144 -4.00 -12.28 14.46
CA GLN A 144 -4.16 -12.87 15.80
C GLN A 144 -3.16 -12.31 16.81
N THR A 145 -1.99 -11.89 16.35
CA THR A 145 -0.91 -11.41 17.22
C THR A 145 -1.05 -9.93 17.53
N ASP A 146 -1.23 -9.10 16.47
CA ASP A 146 -1.18 -7.65 16.59
C ASP A 146 -2.56 -7.02 16.85
N PHE A 147 -3.67 -7.78 16.76
CA PHE A 147 -5.01 -7.24 16.89
C PHE A 147 -5.87 -8.00 17.91
N HIS A 148 -6.63 -7.23 18.70
CA HIS A 148 -7.76 -7.74 19.47
C HIS A 148 -9.02 -7.65 18.61
N HIS A 149 -9.78 -8.76 18.55
CA HIS A 149 -11.03 -8.84 17.80
C HIS A 149 -12.23 -8.75 18.76
N PRO A 150 -13.06 -7.70 18.69
CA PRO A 150 -14.30 -7.66 19.44
C PRO A 150 -15.25 -8.76 18.94
N PRO A 151 -16.17 -9.27 19.78
CA PRO A 151 -17.25 -10.12 19.31
C PRO A 151 -18.08 -9.33 18.28
N ALA A 152 -18.01 -9.72 17.02
CA ALA A 152 -18.77 -9.11 15.95
C ALA A 152 -19.60 -10.16 15.20
N PRO A 153 -20.78 -9.81 14.67
CA PRO A 153 -21.47 -10.67 13.70
C PRO A 153 -20.58 -10.90 12.48
N ALA A 154 -20.82 -11.99 11.77
CA ALA A 154 -20.09 -12.24 10.53
C ALA A 154 -20.32 -11.09 9.53
N PRO A 155 -19.26 -10.59 8.88
CA PRO A 155 -19.37 -9.47 7.95
C PRO A 155 -20.34 -9.78 6.82
N MET A 156 -21.29 -8.86 6.56
CA MET A 156 -22.20 -9.01 5.42
C MET A 156 -21.60 -8.53 4.12
N GLY A 157 -20.65 -7.59 4.16
CA GLY A 157 -19.93 -7.06 3.01
C GLY A 157 -20.84 -6.55 1.87
N ALA A 158 -20.28 -5.79 0.95
CA ALA A 158 -20.94 -5.34 -0.29
C ALA A 158 -20.51 -6.14 -1.53
N GLY A 159 -19.87 -7.29 -1.36
CA GLY A 159 -19.39 -8.13 -2.45
C GLY A 159 -17.98 -7.79 -2.96
N LEU A 160 -17.25 -6.92 -2.26
CA LEU A 160 -15.85 -6.67 -2.56
C LEU A 160 -14.98 -7.85 -2.10
N THR A 161 -14.07 -8.30 -2.96
CA THR A 161 -13.35 -9.56 -2.74
C THR A 161 -11.86 -9.38 -2.48
N ARG A 162 -11.19 -8.49 -3.21
CA ARG A 162 -9.74 -8.26 -3.11
C ARG A 162 -9.35 -6.88 -3.64
N VAL A 163 -8.15 -6.45 -3.32
CA VAL A 163 -7.53 -5.29 -3.99
C VAL A 163 -7.20 -5.71 -5.43
N ASP A 164 -7.71 -4.96 -6.42
CA ASP A 164 -7.40 -5.18 -7.83
C ASP A 164 -6.12 -4.47 -8.24
N HIS A 165 -6.05 -3.15 -7.99
CA HIS A 165 -4.82 -2.41 -8.22
C HIS A 165 -4.70 -1.19 -7.30
N ILE A 166 -3.48 -0.67 -7.22
CA ILE A 166 -3.13 0.54 -6.46
C ILE A 166 -2.56 1.55 -7.45
N ALA A 167 -3.21 2.70 -7.59
CA ALA A 167 -2.73 3.78 -8.45
C ALA A 167 -1.90 4.77 -7.64
N GLN A 168 -0.66 4.93 -8.05
CA GLN A 168 0.30 5.87 -7.49
C GLN A 168 0.55 6.99 -8.49
N THR A 169 0.33 8.23 -8.05
CA THR A 169 0.49 9.41 -8.89
C THR A 169 1.71 10.20 -8.45
N MET A 170 2.51 10.61 -9.42
CA MET A 170 3.81 11.23 -9.24
C MET A 170 4.14 12.24 -10.35
N ALA A 171 5.19 13.02 -10.17
CA ALA A 171 5.76 13.80 -11.27
C ALA A 171 6.29 12.83 -12.36
N TYR A 172 6.14 13.22 -13.62
CA TYR A 172 6.47 12.32 -14.74
C TYR A 172 7.93 11.87 -14.74
N ASP A 173 8.85 12.71 -14.31
CA ASP A 173 10.28 12.41 -14.20
C ASP A 173 10.62 11.36 -13.14
N GLU A 174 9.72 11.12 -12.19
CA GLU A 174 9.89 10.07 -11.18
C GLU A 174 9.48 8.68 -11.70
N MET A 175 8.59 8.59 -12.71
CA MET A 175 7.98 7.32 -13.15
C MET A 175 8.98 6.23 -13.49
N LEU A 176 10.08 6.58 -14.19
CA LEU A 176 11.09 5.59 -14.59
C LEU A 176 11.77 4.97 -13.36
N SER A 177 12.06 5.78 -12.36
CA SER A 177 12.69 5.32 -11.11
C SER A 177 11.76 4.37 -10.36
N TRP A 178 10.47 4.71 -10.27
CA TRP A 178 9.50 3.85 -9.59
C TRP A 178 9.16 2.59 -10.38
N ALA A 179 9.10 2.66 -11.71
CA ALA A 179 8.98 1.46 -12.54
C ALA A 179 10.18 0.52 -12.37
N LEU A 180 11.40 1.08 -12.28
CA LEU A 180 12.61 0.32 -11.99
C LEU A 180 12.57 -0.27 -10.57
N PHE A 181 12.11 0.48 -9.58
CA PHE A 181 11.94 -0.01 -8.20
C PHE A 181 11.13 -1.31 -8.18
N TYR A 182 9.93 -1.30 -8.76
CA TYR A 182 9.07 -2.49 -8.77
C TYR A 182 9.69 -3.64 -9.56
N THR A 183 10.22 -3.38 -10.75
CA THR A 183 10.78 -4.44 -11.62
C THR A 183 12.13 -4.98 -11.15
N ALA A 184 12.87 -4.22 -10.35
CA ALA A 184 14.15 -4.67 -9.79
C ALA A 184 13.97 -5.50 -8.51
N ILE A 185 13.01 -5.15 -7.67
CA ILE A 185 12.80 -5.81 -6.37
C ILE A 185 11.97 -7.09 -6.54
N PHE A 186 10.90 -7.02 -7.34
CA PHE A 186 9.95 -8.12 -7.54
C PHE A 186 10.12 -8.77 -8.91
N ASP A 187 9.65 -10.00 -9.06
CA ASP A 187 9.43 -10.60 -10.38
C ASP A 187 8.22 -9.92 -11.03
N ALA A 188 8.48 -8.83 -11.71
CA ALA A 188 7.45 -7.94 -12.23
C ALA A 188 7.68 -7.58 -13.71
N SER A 189 6.57 -7.42 -14.43
CA SER A 189 6.53 -6.97 -15.82
C SER A 189 5.87 -5.59 -15.92
N LYS A 190 6.22 -4.85 -16.97
CA LYS A 190 5.62 -3.55 -17.29
C LYS A 190 4.74 -3.66 -18.52
N ALA A 191 3.52 -3.14 -18.44
CA ALA A 191 2.71 -2.89 -19.63
C ALA A 191 3.30 -1.73 -20.46
N PRO A 192 2.96 -1.61 -21.75
CA PRO A 192 3.25 -0.41 -22.51
C PRO A 192 2.71 0.84 -21.81
N MET A 193 3.48 1.94 -21.89
CA MET A 193 3.01 3.23 -21.40
C MET A 193 1.88 3.74 -22.30
N VAL A 194 0.85 4.30 -21.69
CA VAL A 194 -0.31 4.89 -22.39
C VAL A 194 -0.49 6.35 -21.97
N ASP A 195 -0.97 7.15 -22.93
CA ASP A 195 -1.37 8.52 -22.68
C ASP A 195 -2.86 8.53 -22.31
N VAL A 196 -3.17 8.99 -21.11
CA VAL A 196 -4.55 9.13 -20.63
C VAL A 196 -4.97 10.58 -20.78
N ALA A 197 -6.05 10.81 -21.52
CA ALA A 197 -6.61 12.15 -21.67
C ALA A 197 -7.18 12.64 -20.33
N ASP A 198 -6.72 13.80 -19.91
CA ASP A 198 -7.21 14.54 -18.76
C ASP A 198 -7.81 15.86 -19.29
N PRO A 199 -8.84 16.45 -18.69
CA PRO A 199 -9.45 17.68 -19.19
C PRO A 199 -8.48 18.82 -19.50
N ASP A 200 -7.39 18.91 -18.74
CA ASP A 200 -6.40 19.97 -18.84
C ASP A 200 -5.01 19.49 -19.35
N GLY A 201 -4.96 18.33 -20.00
CA GLY A 201 -3.70 17.81 -20.56
C GLY A 201 -3.64 16.30 -20.71
N LEU A 202 -2.44 15.74 -20.61
CA LEU A 202 -2.18 14.31 -20.66
C LEU A 202 -1.53 13.84 -19.37
N VAL A 203 -1.87 12.63 -18.98
CA VAL A 203 -1.24 11.87 -17.89
C VAL A 203 -0.62 10.63 -18.49
N ARG A 204 0.66 10.39 -18.24
CA ARG A 204 1.33 9.16 -18.64
C ARG A 204 1.02 8.07 -17.64
N SER A 205 0.51 6.95 -18.11
CA SER A 205 0.15 5.82 -17.24
C SER A 205 0.86 4.56 -17.66
N GLN A 206 1.39 3.82 -16.69
CA GLN A 206 2.04 2.53 -16.91
C GLN A 206 1.70 1.56 -15.80
N ALA A 207 1.09 0.43 -16.15
CA ALA A 207 0.87 -0.64 -15.20
C ALA A 207 2.15 -1.48 -15.02
N VAL A 208 2.41 -1.86 -13.77
CA VAL A 208 3.44 -2.83 -13.38
C VAL A 208 2.74 -3.96 -12.63
N GLU A 209 2.99 -5.20 -13.03
CA GLU A 209 2.32 -6.38 -12.51
C GLU A 209 3.34 -7.40 -11.99
N SER A 210 3.09 -7.92 -10.80
CA SER A 210 3.88 -8.99 -10.18
C SER A 210 2.96 -9.93 -9.42
N GLY A 211 2.74 -11.12 -9.97
CA GLY A 211 1.80 -12.09 -9.39
C GLY A 211 0.41 -11.48 -9.17
N ALA A 212 -0.01 -11.37 -7.93
CA ALA A 212 -1.31 -10.79 -7.55
C ALA A 212 -1.29 -9.26 -7.33
N LEU A 213 -0.13 -8.62 -7.45
CA LEU A 213 -0.01 -7.17 -7.34
C LEU A 213 -0.11 -6.52 -8.72
N ARG A 214 -0.98 -5.52 -8.85
CA ARG A 214 -0.98 -4.56 -9.95
C ARG A 214 -0.85 -3.16 -9.37
N VAL A 215 0.15 -2.41 -9.85
CA VAL A 215 0.34 -1.00 -9.54
C VAL A 215 0.25 -0.20 -10.83
N THR A 216 -0.50 0.89 -10.81
CA THR A 216 -0.57 1.84 -11.91
C THR A 216 0.23 3.08 -11.53
N LEU A 217 1.29 3.36 -12.27
CA LEU A 217 2.10 4.57 -12.11
C LEU A 217 1.57 5.65 -13.04
N ASN A 218 1.11 6.76 -12.48
CA ASN A 218 0.52 7.88 -13.21
C ASN A 218 1.43 9.10 -13.09
N GLY A 219 2.08 9.47 -14.19
CA GLY A 219 3.00 10.61 -14.25
C GLY A 219 2.32 11.85 -14.78
N ALA A 220 2.29 12.91 -13.99
CA ALA A 220 1.79 14.21 -14.40
C ALA A 220 2.93 15.08 -14.93
N GLU A 221 2.79 15.59 -16.17
CA GLU A 221 3.74 16.53 -16.77
C GLU A 221 3.46 17.98 -16.36
N THR A 222 2.22 18.28 -15.99
CA THR A 222 1.79 19.62 -15.63
C THR A 222 0.91 19.64 -14.38
N ARG A 223 0.93 20.76 -13.66
CA ARG A 223 0.04 20.96 -12.49
C ARG A 223 -1.43 21.22 -12.85
N ARG A 224 -1.76 21.33 -14.15
CA ARG A 224 -3.14 21.62 -14.59
C ARG A 224 -4.01 20.39 -14.59
N THR A 225 -3.45 19.21 -14.87
CA THR A 225 -4.17 17.93 -14.86
C THR A 225 -4.69 17.58 -13.48
N LEU A 226 -5.71 16.72 -13.39
CA LEU A 226 -6.20 16.19 -12.11
C LEU A 226 -5.07 15.48 -11.34
N ALA A 227 -4.23 14.73 -12.04
CA ALA A 227 -3.05 14.11 -11.46
C ALA A 227 -2.06 15.14 -10.91
N GLY A 228 -1.81 16.22 -11.64
CA GLY A 228 -0.93 17.30 -11.19
C GLY A 228 -1.48 18.08 -10.00
N ARG A 229 -2.79 18.28 -9.95
CA ARG A 229 -3.46 18.87 -8.77
C ARG A 229 -3.37 17.96 -7.55
N PHE A 230 -3.61 16.66 -7.74
CA PHE A 230 -3.44 15.68 -6.67
C PHE A 230 -2.03 15.75 -6.04
N ILE A 231 -0.96 15.79 -6.87
CA ILE A 231 0.41 15.93 -6.37
C ILE A 231 0.59 17.23 -5.58
N ALA A 232 -0.02 18.33 -6.04
CA ALA A 232 0.06 19.60 -5.34
C ALA A 232 -0.68 19.57 -4.00
N ASP A 233 -1.87 18.97 -3.96
CA ASP A 233 -2.73 18.89 -2.77
C ASP A 233 -2.16 17.90 -1.74
N SER A 234 -1.53 16.80 -2.22
CA SER A 234 -0.87 15.81 -1.36
C SER A 234 0.58 16.17 -1.01
N PHE A 235 1.09 17.33 -1.44
CA PHE A 235 2.48 17.75 -1.22
C PHE A 235 3.52 16.74 -1.70
N GLY A 236 3.26 16.02 -2.79
CA GLY A 236 4.16 15.06 -3.38
C GLY A 236 3.47 13.85 -3.98
N SER A 237 4.29 12.87 -4.36
CA SER A 237 3.83 11.60 -4.91
C SER A 237 3.13 10.77 -3.85
N ALA A 238 1.99 10.15 -4.17
CA ALA A 238 1.22 9.36 -3.23
C ALA A 238 0.29 8.36 -3.93
N VAL A 239 -0.37 7.50 -3.16
CA VAL A 239 -1.47 6.66 -3.64
C VAL A 239 -2.68 7.55 -3.88
N GLN A 240 -3.13 7.60 -5.14
CA GLN A 240 -4.28 8.41 -5.53
C GLN A 240 -5.60 7.65 -5.38
N HIS A 241 -5.62 6.36 -5.75
CA HIS A 241 -6.80 5.51 -5.56
C HIS A 241 -6.43 4.04 -5.40
N ILE A 242 -7.36 3.30 -4.82
CA ILE A 242 -7.31 1.86 -4.68
C ILE A 242 -8.53 1.31 -5.42
N ALA A 243 -8.31 0.43 -6.39
CA ALA A 243 -9.39 -0.29 -7.04
C ALA A 243 -9.63 -1.62 -6.34
N LEU A 244 -10.88 -1.92 -6.10
CA LEU A 244 -11.32 -3.13 -5.44
C LEU A 244 -12.10 -4.00 -6.43
N ALA A 245 -11.84 -5.30 -6.42
CA ALA A 245 -12.55 -6.25 -7.26
C ALA A 245 -13.86 -6.69 -6.59
N SER A 246 -14.88 -6.89 -7.41
CA SER A 246 -16.16 -7.49 -7.03
C SER A 246 -16.51 -8.61 -7.99
N ASP A 247 -17.21 -9.62 -7.52
CA ASP A 247 -17.71 -10.71 -8.38
C ASP A 247 -18.94 -10.26 -9.18
N ASP A 248 -19.71 -9.29 -8.67
CA ASP A 248 -20.85 -8.67 -9.34
C ASP A 248 -20.88 -7.16 -9.03
N ILE A 249 -20.35 -6.35 -9.95
CA ILE A 249 -20.28 -4.90 -9.78
C ILE A 249 -21.66 -4.24 -9.66
N PHE A 250 -22.68 -4.80 -10.31
CA PHE A 250 -24.03 -4.24 -10.26
C PHE A 250 -24.73 -4.52 -8.93
N ALA A 251 -24.40 -5.65 -8.29
CA ALA A 251 -24.90 -5.95 -6.95
C ALA A 251 -24.11 -5.20 -5.87
N THR A 252 -22.85 -4.83 -6.15
CA THR A 252 -21.98 -4.09 -5.22
C THR A 252 -22.27 -2.59 -5.21
N ALA A 253 -22.67 -2.01 -6.35
CA ALA A 253 -22.96 -0.59 -6.52
C ALA A 253 -24.38 -0.23 -6.10
#